data_0f3f67050f5b5dc5a9f71129096cf3ba
#
_entry.id   0f3f67050f5b5dc5a9f71129096cf3ba
#
_cell.length_a   1.000
_cell.length_b   1.000
_cell.length_c   1.000
_cell.angle_alpha   90.00
_cell.angle_beta   90.00
_cell.angle_gamma   90.00
#
_symmetry.space_group_name_H-M   'P 1'
#
loop_
_entity.id
_entity.type
_entity.pdbx_description
1 polymer ?
#
loop_
_entity_poly.entity_id
_entity_poly.type
_entity_poly.pdbx_seq_one_letter_code
_entity_poly.pdbx_strand_id
1 'polypeptide(L)'
;MPRMATAYLPHLLRRPLRLPAVCRPTAAAVLFGGLVALLSGCQQPWHMPRQGPAPCLAAAPARPGGGRTVPVEPVAEASGEPASGRTAPAVPGRLAHKPLAPDLEPSAIVQTVALQEVHEDPRLTLQDVVRSVYESYPLLEAALRERDIARGKELTAWGDFDTGLKAYSLAEPLGYYKRYRSAVKFDQPLWGGGSVFGGYKLGRGDFASAWYDDQTNRGGEFSLGVGVPLLQNRLIDKRRSGVSQAALARRAVEPSVQAQLLDFVREASQHYWYWVATGQALETQRELLRLAQERVQQIELRVQSGDLERIARIDNQRLIAARETKVIEAQRKLQMAAIKLSLFLRTPDGQPLLPDASLLPGGFPEPAPPDPDPMQREIQAALAARPELVELSLLVQQASVELAQAENLLWPKFDAVLEASQDVGEATIEKRTKSPFQLEAGVYGEVPLQRREARGKIEAARGKLAQLRAKRQFVEDKIAAQVQDAFSALEAAVGKIDRARTNLELSRQAQALGRQAFDAGDADLIVLNIYEQAVADAQLQWIDAQAEYFAAQADYRAALAIDPLATP
;
A
#
# COMPACT_ATOMS: atom_id res chain seq x y z
N MET A 1 14.31 50.77 -31.15
CA MET A 1 15.38 51.43 -30.37
C MET A 1 14.83 51.81 -29.02
N PRO A 2 15.58 51.72 -27.95
CA PRO A 2 16.50 50.69 -27.53
C PRO A 2 16.38 50.25 -26.04
N ARG A 3 17.21 49.23 -25.68
CA ARG A 3 17.87 48.88 -24.42
C ARG A 3 17.10 47.93 -23.48
N MET A 4 17.53 46.66 -23.38
CA MET A 4 18.69 46.12 -22.60
C MET A 4 18.56 46.29 -21.08
N ALA A 5 18.45 45.14 -20.41
CA ALA A 5 19.14 44.74 -19.18
C ALA A 5 18.81 43.26 -18.95
N THR A 6 19.64 42.34 -19.27
CA THR A 6 20.80 41.68 -18.62
C THR A 6 20.62 41.34 -17.15
N ALA A 7 20.83 40.04 -16.90
CA ALA A 7 21.44 39.36 -15.77
C ALA A 7 20.53 39.07 -14.57
N TYR A 8 20.42 37.83 -14.12
CA TYR A 8 21.34 37.10 -13.24
C TYR A 8 20.85 35.67 -13.03
N LEU A 9 21.67 34.71 -13.41
CA LEU A 9 21.66 33.37 -12.81
C LEU A 9 22.43 33.45 -11.47
N PRO A 10 22.06 32.69 -10.47
CA PRO A 10 23.04 32.14 -9.57
C PRO A 10 23.10 30.61 -9.63
N HIS A 11 24.32 30.13 -9.81
CA HIS A 11 24.80 28.81 -9.48
C HIS A 11 24.36 28.36 -8.07
N LEU A 12 23.79 27.17 -7.94
CA LEU A 12 23.73 26.44 -6.67
C LEU A 12 24.20 25.01 -6.90
N LEU A 13 25.47 24.81 -6.76
CA LEU A 13 26.20 23.91 -5.87
C LEU A 13 25.54 22.56 -5.57
N ARG A 14 26.08 21.55 -6.26
CA ARG A 14 26.06 20.14 -5.85
C ARG A 14 26.62 20.00 -4.43
N ARG A 15 25.82 19.51 -3.50
CA ARG A 15 26.29 18.98 -2.22
C ARG A 15 26.27 17.46 -2.26
N PRO A 16 27.36 16.77 -1.92
CA PRO A 16 27.35 15.31 -1.74
C PRO A 16 26.70 14.95 -0.41
N LEU A 17 25.83 13.94 -0.44
CA LEU A 17 25.23 13.31 0.73
C LEU A 17 26.33 12.74 1.64
N ARG A 18 26.50 13.31 2.81
CA ARG A 18 27.30 12.74 3.90
C ARG A 18 26.48 11.68 4.62
N LEU A 19 26.96 10.46 4.62
CA LEU A 19 26.54 9.39 5.50
C LEU A 19 26.89 9.73 6.96
N PRO A 20 26.06 9.41 7.94
CA PRO A 20 26.39 9.63 9.34
C PRO A 20 27.49 8.66 9.80
N ALA A 21 28.44 9.21 10.56
CA ALA A 21 29.53 8.50 11.17
C ALA A 21 29.04 7.50 12.21
N VAL A 22 29.35 6.23 12.02
CA VAL A 22 29.16 5.17 13.01
C VAL A 22 30.34 5.23 14.02
N CYS A 23 30.00 5.17 15.30
CA CYS A 23 30.86 5.14 16.47
C CYS A 23 32.07 4.21 16.30
N ARG A 24 33.22 4.72 16.70
CA ARG A 24 34.46 3.96 16.94
C ARG A 24 34.32 3.11 18.23
N PRO A 25 34.65 1.83 18.20
CA PRO A 25 35.07 1.13 19.42
C PRO A 25 36.57 1.28 19.61
N THR A 26 36.93 1.61 20.83
CA THR A 26 38.29 1.72 21.33
C THR A 26 38.96 0.36 21.49
N ALA A 27 40.21 0.29 21.03
CA ALA A 27 41.35 -0.47 21.52
C ALA A 27 41.20 -1.96 21.94
N ALA A 28 41.45 -2.87 20.97
CA ALA A 28 42.24 -4.08 21.17
C ALA A 28 42.90 -4.47 19.84
N ALA A 29 43.87 -3.67 19.42
CA ALA A 29 44.67 -3.92 18.23
C ALA A 29 46.14 -3.81 18.57
N VAL A 30 46.71 -4.94 19.05
CA VAL A 30 48.14 -5.21 18.93
C VAL A 30 48.31 -6.72 18.70
N LEU A 31 48.87 -7.05 17.53
CA LEU A 31 49.32 -8.35 17.02
C LEU A 31 48.52 -8.91 15.83
N PHE A 32 48.48 -8.25 14.71
CA PHE A 32 48.34 -8.87 13.37
C PHE A 32 48.59 -7.83 12.25
N GLY A 33 49.68 -7.11 12.33
CA GLY A 33 50.15 -6.26 11.26
C GLY A 33 51.28 -6.98 10.49
N GLY A 34 50.96 -7.68 9.42
CA GLY A 34 52.04 -8.29 8.64
C GLY A 34 51.66 -9.07 7.39
N LEU A 35 50.43 -9.06 6.89
CA LEU A 35 50.12 -9.79 5.64
C LEU A 35 49.04 -9.17 4.75
N VAL A 36 48.89 -7.85 4.68
CA VAL A 36 47.89 -7.18 3.81
C VAL A 36 48.54 -6.30 2.74
N ALA A 37 49.86 -6.30 2.58
CA ALA A 37 50.59 -5.37 1.70
C ALA A 37 50.99 -5.93 0.32
N LEU A 38 50.26 -6.88 -0.28
CA LEU A 38 50.60 -7.40 -1.62
C LEU A 38 49.42 -7.63 -2.58
N LEU A 39 48.38 -6.81 -2.56
CA LEU A 39 47.33 -6.83 -3.60
C LEU A 39 46.76 -5.43 -3.89
N SER A 40 47.65 -4.43 -4.04
CA SER A 40 47.29 -3.12 -4.59
C SER A 40 47.94 -2.98 -5.95
N GLY A 41 47.25 -3.41 -7.00
CA GLY A 41 47.73 -3.23 -8.37
C GLY A 41 46.61 -3.45 -9.38
N CYS A 42 46.32 -2.37 -10.13
CA CYS A 42 45.51 -2.33 -11.35
C CYS A 42 44.00 -2.21 -11.22
N GLN A 43 43.52 -0.99 -11.04
CA GLN A 43 42.21 -0.56 -11.54
C GLN A 43 42.34 -0.07 -12.98
N GLN A 44 41.69 -0.75 -13.93
CA GLN A 44 41.31 -0.19 -15.22
C GLN A 44 39.80 -0.25 -15.39
N PRO A 45 39.17 0.81 -15.91
CA PRO A 45 37.72 0.85 -16.07
C PRO A 45 37.30 0.09 -17.33
N TRP A 46 36.38 -0.84 -17.19
CA TRP A 46 35.76 -1.57 -18.29
C TRP A 46 34.72 -0.72 -18.99
N HIS A 47 34.93 -0.42 -20.28
CA HIS A 47 33.94 0.15 -21.18
C HIS A 47 32.87 -0.90 -21.54
N MET A 48 31.60 -0.56 -21.38
CA MET A 48 30.46 -1.35 -21.90
C MET A 48 30.37 -1.19 -23.43
N PRO A 49 30.21 -2.28 -24.20
CA PRO A 49 29.89 -2.20 -25.62
C PRO A 49 28.40 -1.87 -25.82
N ARG A 50 28.14 -0.91 -26.71
CA ARG A 50 26.81 -0.56 -27.22
C ARG A 50 26.27 -1.72 -28.06
N GLN A 51 25.08 -2.21 -27.74
CA GLN A 51 24.34 -3.17 -28.56
C GLN A 51 23.62 -2.44 -29.71
N GLY A 52 23.88 -2.86 -30.93
CA GLY A 52 23.17 -2.46 -32.14
C GLY A 52 21.84 -3.22 -32.29
N PRO A 53 20.95 -2.78 -33.20
CA PRO A 53 19.58 -3.28 -33.31
C PRO A 53 19.52 -4.68 -33.94
N ALA A 54 18.65 -5.53 -33.37
CA ALA A 54 18.34 -6.86 -33.86
C ALA A 54 17.30 -6.83 -35.01
N PRO A 55 17.39 -7.77 -35.99
CA PRO A 55 16.50 -7.79 -37.15
C PRO A 55 15.15 -8.45 -36.86
N CYS A 56 14.13 -7.94 -37.56
CA CYS A 56 12.77 -8.47 -37.63
C CYS A 56 12.74 -9.91 -38.14
N LEU A 57 12.02 -10.80 -37.48
CA LEU A 57 11.61 -12.09 -38.00
C LEU A 57 10.08 -12.18 -38.14
N ALA A 58 9.70 -12.61 -39.33
CA ALA A 58 8.35 -12.65 -39.87
C ALA A 58 7.43 -13.69 -39.17
N ALA A 59 6.15 -13.40 -39.24
CA ALA A 59 5.04 -14.24 -38.81
C ALA A 59 4.86 -15.48 -39.68
N ALA A 60 4.48 -16.61 -39.09
CA ALA A 60 3.94 -17.79 -39.77
C ALA A 60 2.60 -18.20 -39.11
N PRO A 61 1.66 -18.80 -39.86
CA PRO A 61 0.24 -18.78 -39.54
C PRO A 61 -0.25 -19.95 -38.68
N ALA A 62 -1.39 -19.71 -38.05
CA ALA A 62 -2.15 -20.62 -37.19
C ALA A 62 -2.73 -21.84 -37.94
N ARG A 63 -2.78 -23.00 -37.30
CA ARG A 63 -3.64 -24.15 -37.66
C ARG A 63 -4.59 -24.46 -36.50
N PRO A 64 -5.85 -24.83 -36.78
CA PRO A 64 -6.86 -25.19 -35.79
C PRO A 64 -6.90 -26.67 -35.51
N GLY A 65 -7.29 -27.06 -34.31
CA GLY A 65 -7.54 -28.49 -34.02
C GLY A 65 -7.94 -28.81 -32.59
N GLY A 66 -9.18 -29.18 -32.40
CA GLY A 66 -9.60 -30.30 -31.61
C GLY A 66 -9.91 -30.10 -30.13
N GLY A 67 -11.19 -29.90 -29.82
CA GLY A 67 -11.71 -30.00 -28.47
C GLY A 67 -11.66 -31.43 -27.92
N ARG A 68 -11.38 -31.53 -26.61
CA ARG A 68 -11.72 -32.72 -25.80
C ARG A 68 -12.23 -32.21 -24.44
N THR A 69 -13.51 -32.39 -24.26
CA THR A 69 -14.22 -32.25 -22.99
C THR A 69 -13.91 -33.45 -22.11
N VAL A 70 -13.56 -33.22 -20.86
CA VAL A 70 -13.46 -34.23 -19.80
C VAL A 70 -14.56 -33.92 -18.78
N PRO A 71 -15.35 -34.92 -18.35
CA PRO A 71 -16.47 -34.72 -17.44
C PRO A 71 -16.00 -34.55 -15.98
N VAL A 72 -16.71 -33.68 -15.28
CA VAL A 72 -16.56 -33.45 -13.82
C VAL A 72 -17.54 -34.39 -13.12
N GLU A 73 -17.03 -35.28 -12.27
CA GLU A 73 -17.82 -36.05 -11.31
C GLU A 73 -18.00 -35.24 -10.00
N PRO A 74 -19.17 -35.34 -9.34
CA PRO A 74 -19.43 -34.67 -8.08
C PRO A 74 -18.95 -35.51 -6.89
N VAL A 75 -18.24 -34.85 -5.96
CA VAL A 75 -17.83 -35.43 -4.67
C VAL A 75 -18.94 -35.22 -3.64
N ALA A 76 -19.34 -36.32 -3.03
CA ALA A 76 -20.39 -36.42 -2.03
C ALA A 76 -20.04 -35.76 -0.68
N GLU A 77 -21.04 -35.13 -0.09
CA GLU A 77 -21.07 -34.68 1.31
C GLU A 77 -20.99 -35.87 2.29
N ALA A 78 -20.10 -35.77 3.26
CA ALA A 78 -20.10 -36.60 4.46
C ALA A 78 -20.27 -35.78 5.71
N SER A 79 -21.48 -35.84 6.26
CA SER A 79 -21.85 -35.39 7.59
C SER A 79 -21.27 -36.30 8.66
N GLY A 80 -20.63 -35.75 9.68
CA GLY A 80 -20.16 -36.47 10.87
C GLY A 80 -20.20 -35.58 12.10
N GLU A 81 -21.05 -35.95 13.04
CA GLU A 81 -21.32 -35.33 14.34
C GLU A 81 -20.15 -35.48 15.34
N PRO A 82 -20.17 -34.73 16.47
CA PRO A 82 -19.00 -34.48 17.30
C PRO A 82 -18.86 -35.48 18.46
N ALA A 83 -17.64 -35.88 18.76
CA ALA A 83 -17.29 -36.62 19.95
C ALA A 83 -16.60 -35.74 20.99
N SER A 84 -17.13 -35.82 22.18
CA SER A 84 -16.81 -35.20 23.44
C SER A 84 -15.40 -35.46 23.99
N GLY A 85 -14.82 -34.42 24.62
CA GLY A 85 -14.13 -34.50 25.88
C GLY A 85 -12.69 -35.00 25.87
N ARG A 86 -11.70 -34.07 25.99
CA ARG A 86 -10.50 -34.26 26.78
C ARG A 86 -9.96 -32.91 27.30
N THR A 87 -9.89 -32.86 28.62
CA THR A 87 -9.28 -31.79 29.43
C THR A 87 -7.80 -31.59 29.08
N ALA A 88 -7.43 -30.33 28.89
CA ALA A 88 -6.04 -29.90 28.76
C ALA A 88 -5.38 -29.71 30.14
N PRO A 89 -4.10 -30.02 30.30
CA PRO A 89 -3.38 -29.74 31.55
C PRO A 89 -2.93 -28.27 31.63
N ALA A 90 -2.93 -27.78 32.87
CA ALA A 90 -2.57 -26.42 33.24
C ALA A 90 -1.11 -26.06 32.90
N VAL A 91 -0.93 -24.85 32.36
CA VAL A 91 0.38 -24.22 32.13
C VAL A 91 0.80 -23.43 33.38
N PRO A 92 1.99 -23.61 33.90
CA PRO A 92 2.51 -22.82 35.03
C PRO A 92 3.20 -21.53 34.58
N GLY A 93 2.91 -20.45 35.31
CA GLY A 93 3.87 -19.39 35.60
C GLY A 93 4.18 -18.37 34.51
N ARG A 94 3.46 -17.23 34.52
CA ARG A 94 3.89 -15.98 33.90
C ARG A 94 5.21 -15.49 34.48
N LEU A 95 6.26 -15.46 33.69
CA LEU A 95 7.44 -14.62 33.92
C LEU A 95 7.15 -13.21 33.39
N ALA A 96 7.15 -12.25 34.29
CA ALA A 96 7.03 -10.83 33.99
C ALA A 96 8.26 -10.36 33.21
N HIS A 97 8.11 -10.08 31.94
CA HIS A 97 9.11 -9.38 31.17
C HIS A 97 8.96 -7.87 31.38
N LYS A 98 9.99 -7.31 32.02
CA LYS A 98 10.25 -5.87 32.13
C LYS A 98 10.52 -5.35 30.71
N PRO A 99 9.82 -4.30 30.23
CA PRO A 99 10.13 -3.74 28.93
C PRO A 99 11.44 -2.98 28.99
N LEU A 100 12.39 -3.38 28.14
CA LEU A 100 13.56 -2.57 27.81
C LEU A 100 13.09 -1.53 26.79
N ALA A 101 13.00 -0.29 27.22
CA ALA A 101 12.85 0.84 26.33
C ALA A 101 14.21 1.17 25.69
N PRO A 102 14.26 1.42 24.39
CA PRO A 102 15.14 2.44 23.86
C PRO A 102 14.30 3.63 23.43
N ASP A 103 14.53 4.75 24.09
CA ASP A 103 14.12 6.06 23.63
C ASP A 103 14.72 6.31 22.25
N LEU A 104 13.89 6.20 21.22
CA LEU A 104 14.12 6.79 19.91
C LEU A 104 12.95 7.73 19.67
N GLU A 105 13.25 9.01 19.79
CA GLU A 105 12.34 10.10 19.47
C GLU A 105 11.74 9.87 18.07
N PRO A 106 10.40 9.95 17.91
CA PRO A 106 9.79 9.96 16.59
C PRO A 106 10.16 11.27 15.90
N SER A 107 10.90 11.16 14.80
CA SER A 107 11.13 12.24 13.85
C SER A 107 9.83 12.99 13.58
N ALA A 108 9.84 14.24 13.89
CA ALA A 108 8.79 15.21 13.66
C ALA A 108 8.40 15.27 12.17
N ILE A 109 7.31 14.63 11.80
CA ILE A 109 6.38 15.02 10.75
C ILE A 109 5.01 14.39 11.10
N VAL A 110 4.45 14.79 12.19
CA VAL A 110 3.04 15.03 12.42
C VAL A 110 3.02 16.15 13.44
N GLN A 111 3.09 17.37 12.97
CA GLN A 111 2.62 18.49 13.77
C GLN A 111 1.12 18.23 13.98
N THR A 112 0.79 17.86 15.18
CA THR A 112 -0.56 17.91 15.71
C THR A 112 -0.99 19.37 15.63
N VAL A 113 -1.61 19.75 14.52
CA VAL A 113 -2.37 20.99 14.45
C VAL A 113 -3.62 20.70 15.26
N ALA A 114 -3.58 21.09 16.52
CA ALA A 114 -4.76 21.23 17.34
C ALA A 114 -5.55 22.41 16.77
N LEU A 115 -6.33 22.17 15.73
CA LEU A 115 -7.38 23.08 15.29
C LEU A 115 -8.62 22.75 16.11
N GLN A 116 -8.69 23.31 17.32
CA GLN A 116 -9.94 23.67 17.94
C GLN A 116 -10.46 24.92 17.21
N GLU A 117 -10.89 24.80 15.98
CA GLU A 117 -11.87 25.70 15.43
C GLU A 117 -13.25 25.11 15.77
N VAL A 118 -13.88 25.72 16.77
CA VAL A 118 -15.30 25.56 17.05
C VAL A 118 -16.02 26.05 15.79
N HIS A 119 -16.45 25.11 14.95
CA HIS A 119 -17.38 25.43 13.87
C HIS A 119 -18.71 25.82 14.54
N GLU A 120 -19.07 27.09 14.42
CA GLU A 120 -20.36 27.61 14.93
C GLU A 120 -21.56 27.07 14.17
N ASP A 121 -21.37 26.39 13.04
CA ASP A 121 -22.45 25.77 12.25
C ASP A 121 -22.52 24.27 12.57
N PRO A 122 -23.66 23.77 13.08
CA PRO A 122 -23.82 22.33 13.41
C PRO A 122 -23.89 21.42 12.18
N ARG A 123 -23.74 21.95 10.96
CA ARG A 123 -23.86 21.19 9.71
C ARG A 123 -22.57 20.42 9.41
N LEU A 124 -22.75 19.17 8.96
CA LEU A 124 -21.62 18.32 8.57
C LEU A 124 -20.95 18.86 7.31
N THR A 125 -19.64 19.05 7.37
CA THR A 125 -18.82 19.50 6.23
C THR A 125 -18.07 18.33 5.59
N LEU A 126 -17.64 18.50 4.32
CA LEU A 126 -16.75 17.53 3.67
C LEU A 126 -15.44 17.34 4.46
N GLN A 127 -14.91 18.43 5.02
CA GLN A 127 -13.68 18.37 5.81
C GLN A 127 -13.81 17.50 7.06
N ASP A 128 -14.97 17.47 7.71
CA ASP A 128 -15.22 16.60 8.86
C ASP A 128 -15.22 15.13 8.47
N VAL A 129 -15.82 14.80 7.31
CA VAL A 129 -15.81 13.43 6.79
C VAL A 129 -14.40 13.00 6.41
N VAL A 130 -13.65 13.87 5.71
CA VAL A 130 -12.26 13.59 5.34
C VAL A 130 -11.40 13.44 6.58
N ARG A 131 -11.53 14.32 7.58
CA ARG A 131 -10.84 14.21 8.87
C ARG A 131 -11.14 12.88 9.56
N SER A 132 -12.41 12.46 9.58
CA SER A 132 -12.80 11.16 10.13
C SER A 132 -12.13 9.98 9.41
N VAL A 133 -11.92 10.07 8.08
CA VAL A 133 -11.16 9.05 7.34
C VAL A 133 -9.72 8.98 7.82
N TYR A 134 -9.06 10.12 8.04
CA TYR A 134 -7.68 10.16 8.53
C TYR A 134 -7.53 9.62 9.97
N GLU A 135 -8.50 9.90 10.83
CA GLU A 135 -8.40 9.61 12.27
C GLU A 135 -8.91 8.22 12.65
N SER A 136 -9.97 7.76 12.00
CA SER A 136 -10.75 6.61 12.52
C SER A 136 -11.17 5.58 11.47
N TYR A 137 -10.70 5.70 10.21
CA TYR A 137 -11.11 4.75 9.16
C TYR A 137 -10.35 3.42 9.25
N PRO A 138 -11.02 2.27 9.48
CA PRO A 138 -10.34 1.01 9.77
C PRO A 138 -9.47 0.48 8.63
N LEU A 139 -9.85 0.75 7.37
CA LEU A 139 -9.02 0.31 6.24
C LEU A 139 -7.74 1.14 6.12
N LEU A 140 -7.76 2.42 6.52
CA LEU A 140 -6.56 3.23 6.63
C LEU A 140 -5.68 2.73 7.78
N GLU A 141 -6.27 2.40 8.93
CA GLU A 141 -5.52 1.80 10.03
C GLU A 141 -4.86 0.47 9.59
N ALA A 142 -5.60 -0.40 8.88
CA ALA A 142 -5.06 -1.64 8.33
C ALA A 142 -3.89 -1.37 7.37
N ALA A 143 -4.01 -0.38 6.47
CA ALA A 143 -2.93 0.02 5.57
C ALA A 143 -1.70 0.54 6.35
N LEU A 144 -1.91 1.32 7.41
CA LEU A 144 -0.81 1.79 8.28
C LEU A 144 -0.10 0.63 9.00
N ARG A 145 -0.81 -0.44 9.38
CA ARG A 145 -0.20 -1.65 9.96
C ARG A 145 0.71 -2.41 8.99
N GLU A 146 0.58 -2.20 7.69
CA GLU A 146 1.55 -2.73 6.72
C GLU A 146 2.98 -2.22 6.97
N ARG A 147 3.12 -1.02 7.54
CA ARG A 147 4.42 -0.46 7.98
C ARG A 147 5.08 -1.34 9.05
N ASP A 148 4.29 -1.80 10.03
CA ASP A 148 4.79 -2.65 11.11
C ASP A 148 5.16 -4.04 10.57
N ILE A 149 4.34 -4.59 9.67
CA ILE A 149 4.62 -5.86 8.99
C ILE A 149 5.92 -5.76 8.18
N ALA A 150 6.10 -4.69 7.41
CA ALA A 150 7.30 -4.51 6.59
C ALA A 150 8.56 -4.30 7.46
N ARG A 151 8.44 -3.56 8.58
CA ARG A 151 9.51 -3.42 9.59
C ARG A 151 9.89 -4.78 10.20
N GLY A 152 8.89 -5.60 10.55
CA GLY A 152 9.10 -6.94 11.05
C GLY A 152 9.83 -7.85 10.05
N LYS A 153 9.46 -7.76 8.76
CA LYS A 153 10.15 -8.50 7.68
C LYS A 153 11.60 -8.04 7.49
N GLU A 154 11.87 -6.74 7.57
CA GLU A 154 13.25 -6.22 7.52
C GLU A 154 14.07 -6.70 8.71
N LEU A 155 13.51 -6.66 9.94
CA LEU A 155 14.16 -7.22 11.12
C LEU A 155 14.44 -8.71 10.97
N THR A 156 13.49 -9.48 10.41
CA THR A 156 13.70 -10.91 10.12
C THR A 156 14.87 -11.12 9.15
N ALA A 157 15.01 -10.26 8.12
CA ALA A 157 16.14 -10.36 7.19
C ALA A 157 17.49 -10.04 7.87
N TRP A 158 17.51 -9.14 8.85
CA TRP A 158 18.68 -8.89 9.68
C TRP A 158 19.04 -10.07 10.56
N GLY A 159 18.07 -10.91 10.96
CA GLY A 159 18.30 -12.14 11.72
C GLY A 159 19.22 -13.13 11.03
N ASP A 160 19.41 -13.06 9.70
CA ASP A 160 20.42 -13.83 8.97
C ASP A 160 21.88 -13.44 9.35
N PHE A 161 22.07 -12.31 10.04
CA PHE A 161 23.34 -11.84 10.58
C PHE A 161 23.51 -12.05 12.08
N ASP A 162 22.50 -12.63 12.74
CA ASP A 162 22.59 -12.91 14.17
C ASP A 162 23.67 -13.95 14.47
N THR A 163 24.32 -13.82 15.64
CA THR A 163 25.28 -14.79 16.11
C THR A 163 24.60 -16.11 16.43
N GLY A 164 24.91 -17.13 15.66
CA GLY A 164 24.42 -18.48 15.92
C GLY A 164 25.23 -19.18 17.01
N LEU A 165 24.60 -19.61 18.12
CA LEU A 165 25.22 -20.46 19.11
C LEU A 165 24.65 -21.87 18.98
N LYS A 166 25.55 -22.86 18.79
CA LYS A 166 25.20 -24.28 18.66
C LYS A 166 25.92 -25.08 19.72
N ALA A 167 25.19 -25.92 20.44
CA ALA A 167 25.74 -26.81 21.40
C ALA A 167 25.24 -28.25 21.18
N TYR A 168 26.10 -29.21 21.35
CA TYR A 168 25.71 -30.62 21.36
C TYR A 168 26.52 -31.41 22.39
N SER A 169 25.92 -32.48 22.89
CA SER A 169 26.59 -33.51 23.71
C SER A 169 26.10 -34.88 23.23
N LEU A 170 27.00 -35.65 22.69
CA LEU A 170 26.75 -36.98 22.15
C LEU A 170 27.53 -38.03 22.94
N ALA A 171 26.85 -39.08 23.37
CA ALA A 171 27.44 -40.20 24.09
C ALA A 171 27.17 -41.52 23.34
N GLU A 172 28.22 -42.25 23.05
CA GLU A 172 28.18 -43.61 22.49
C GLU A 172 28.75 -44.58 23.51
N PRO A 173 27.99 -44.94 24.61
CA PRO A 173 28.49 -45.72 25.70
C PRO A 173 28.61 -47.23 25.37
N LEU A 174 27.93 -47.66 24.32
CA LEU A 174 27.90 -49.04 23.83
C LEU A 174 28.33 -49.10 22.38
N GLY A 175 29.18 -50.04 22.00
CA GLY A 175 29.71 -50.19 20.65
C GLY A 175 31.18 -50.59 20.66
N TYR A 176 31.77 -50.74 19.48
CA TYR A 176 33.19 -51.09 19.35
C TYR A 176 34.09 -49.96 19.86
N TYR A 177 33.69 -48.68 19.64
CA TYR A 177 34.35 -47.51 20.19
C TYR A 177 33.40 -46.79 21.15
N LYS A 178 33.83 -46.59 22.41
CA LYS A 178 33.07 -45.84 23.42
C LYS A 178 33.57 -44.41 23.41
N ARG A 179 32.74 -43.49 22.96
CA ARG A 179 33.14 -42.07 22.78
C ARG A 179 32.08 -41.10 23.27
N TYR A 180 32.55 -39.98 23.79
CA TYR A 180 31.75 -38.89 24.32
C TYR A 180 32.24 -37.60 23.69
N ARG A 181 31.35 -36.87 23.03
CA ARG A 181 31.66 -35.63 22.33
C ARG A 181 30.73 -34.54 22.77
N SER A 182 31.25 -33.42 23.22
CA SER A 182 30.47 -32.24 23.56
C SER A 182 31.13 -31.03 22.92
N ALA A 183 30.35 -30.13 22.35
CA ALA A 183 30.86 -28.88 21.80
C ALA A 183 29.87 -27.75 21.97
N VAL A 184 30.41 -26.55 22.11
CA VAL A 184 29.69 -25.28 22.00
C VAL A 184 30.42 -24.50 20.92
N LYS A 185 29.70 -24.11 19.87
CA LYS A 185 30.23 -23.36 18.70
C LYS A 185 29.40 -22.11 18.47
N PHE A 186 30.06 -21.03 18.12
CA PHE A 186 29.41 -19.83 17.60
C PHE A 186 29.79 -19.59 16.12
N ASP A 187 28.90 -18.95 15.40
CA ASP A 187 29.11 -18.47 14.04
C ASP A 187 28.51 -17.08 13.94
N GLN A 188 29.33 -16.11 13.56
CA GLN A 188 28.94 -14.73 13.36
C GLN A 188 29.12 -14.37 11.87
N PRO A 189 28.04 -14.29 11.10
CA PRO A 189 28.09 -13.79 9.73
C PRO A 189 28.55 -12.33 9.67
N LEU A 190 29.36 -12.00 8.68
CA LEU A 190 29.90 -10.65 8.49
C LEU A 190 29.20 -9.95 7.34
N TRP A 191 28.91 -8.64 7.51
CA TRP A 191 28.32 -7.82 6.45
C TRP A 191 29.22 -7.75 5.20
N GLY A 192 30.54 -7.79 5.35
CA GLY A 192 31.50 -7.84 4.24
C GLY A 192 31.55 -9.17 3.47
N GLY A 193 30.73 -10.13 3.86
CA GLY A 193 30.76 -11.52 3.36
C GLY A 193 31.62 -12.43 4.22
N GLY A 194 31.25 -13.71 4.27
CA GLY A 194 31.90 -14.69 5.13
C GLY A 194 31.40 -14.69 6.58
N SER A 195 32.16 -15.34 7.48
CA SER A 195 31.84 -15.39 8.91
C SER A 195 33.08 -15.53 9.77
N VAL A 196 32.95 -15.13 11.04
CA VAL A 196 33.86 -15.49 12.12
C VAL A 196 33.20 -16.59 12.92
N PHE A 197 33.91 -17.67 13.11
CA PHE A 197 33.39 -18.82 13.85
C PHE A 197 34.42 -19.31 14.89
N GLY A 198 33.92 -20.02 15.87
CA GLY A 198 34.80 -20.61 16.88
C GLY A 198 34.01 -21.39 17.91
N GLY A 199 34.74 -21.94 18.88
CA GLY A 199 34.07 -22.68 19.91
C GLY A 199 35.01 -23.45 20.81
N TYR A 200 34.39 -24.28 21.65
CA TYR A 200 35.07 -25.23 22.51
C TYR A 200 34.49 -26.62 22.22
N LYS A 201 35.38 -27.61 22.04
CA LYS A 201 35.00 -29.03 21.93
C LYS A 201 35.72 -29.88 22.96
N LEU A 202 35.05 -30.93 23.39
CA LEU A 202 35.58 -31.93 24.32
C LEU A 202 35.25 -33.31 23.77
N GLY A 203 36.31 -34.08 23.42
CA GLY A 203 36.21 -35.46 22.95
C GLY A 203 36.90 -36.41 23.93
N ARG A 204 36.19 -37.42 24.41
CA ARG A 204 36.65 -38.41 25.34
C ARG A 204 36.35 -39.83 24.87
N GLY A 205 37.21 -40.77 25.25
CA GLY A 205 37.01 -42.18 24.97
C GLY A 205 37.86 -42.71 23.82
N ASP A 206 37.43 -43.83 23.26
CA ASP A 206 38.17 -44.55 22.23
C ASP A 206 37.78 -44.06 20.85
N PHE A 207 38.71 -43.51 20.08
CA PHE A 207 38.49 -43.04 18.73
C PHE A 207 39.26 -43.90 17.72
N ALA A 208 38.64 -44.29 16.62
CA ALA A 208 39.36 -44.88 15.50
C ALA A 208 40.35 -43.87 14.93
N SER A 209 41.43 -44.33 14.28
CA SER A 209 42.48 -43.47 13.71
C SER A 209 41.93 -42.41 12.73
N ALA A 210 40.87 -42.73 12.02
CA ALA A 210 40.15 -41.78 11.13
C ALA A 210 39.36 -40.66 11.84
N TRP A 211 39.19 -40.77 13.17
CA TRP A 211 38.41 -39.85 14.00
C TRP A 211 39.23 -39.17 15.10
N TYR A 212 40.56 -39.22 15.01
CA TYR A 212 41.44 -38.61 16.00
C TYR A 212 41.25 -37.09 16.12
N ASP A 213 40.73 -36.42 15.07
CA ASP A 213 40.46 -34.99 15.10
C ASP A 213 39.31 -34.61 16.06
N ASP A 214 38.41 -35.54 16.38
CA ASP A 214 37.37 -35.37 17.40
C ASP A 214 37.85 -35.61 18.82
N GLN A 215 39.01 -36.26 19.02
CA GLN A 215 39.59 -36.49 20.32
C GLN A 215 40.41 -35.28 20.77
N THR A 216 40.18 -34.78 21.97
CA THR A 216 40.90 -33.64 22.54
C THR A 216 41.81 -34.04 23.70
N ASN A 217 42.71 -33.14 24.08
CA ASN A 217 43.42 -33.24 25.36
C ASN A 217 42.42 -33.16 26.53
N ARG A 218 42.87 -33.45 27.77
CA ARG A 218 42.00 -33.53 28.97
C ARG A 218 41.21 -32.24 29.24
N GLY A 219 41.72 -31.08 28.84
CA GLY A 219 41.05 -29.79 29.00
C GLY A 219 40.14 -29.40 27.84
N GLY A 220 40.04 -30.20 26.75
CA GLY A 220 39.29 -29.85 25.55
C GLY A 220 40.11 -29.00 24.57
N GLU A 221 39.46 -28.54 23.53
CA GLU A 221 40.07 -27.72 22.46
C GLU A 221 39.25 -26.47 22.22
N PHE A 222 39.92 -25.32 22.18
CA PHE A 222 39.33 -24.06 21.76
C PHE A 222 39.71 -23.82 20.28
N SER A 223 38.77 -23.33 19.48
CA SER A 223 39.04 -22.92 18.10
C SER A 223 38.44 -21.56 17.79
N LEU A 224 39.12 -20.84 16.90
CA LEU A 224 38.66 -19.57 16.34
C LEU A 224 39.10 -19.51 14.89
N GLY A 225 38.16 -19.20 14.01
CA GLY A 225 38.40 -19.12 12.58
C GLY A 225 37.64 -18.01 11.89
N VAL A 226 38.08 -17.72 10.68
CA VAL A 226 37.44 -16.78 9.76
C VAL A 226 37.31 -17.43 8.39
N GLY A 227 36.12 -17.34 7.82
CA GLY A 227 35.85 -17.75 6.44
C GLY A 227 35.53 -16.53 5.59
N VAL A 228 36.20 -16.38 4.45
CA VAL A 228 36.01 -15.23 3.54
C VAL A 228 35.74 -15.72 2.13
N PRO A 229 34.63 -15.35 1.50
CA PRO A 229 34.38 -15.70 0.11
C PRO A 229 35.27 -14.90 -0.82
N LEU A 230 35.92 -15.59 -1.75
CA LEU A 230 36.89 -14.98 -2.70
C LEU A 230 36.21 -14.53 -4.00
N LEU A 231 35.22 -15.28 -4.52
CA LEU A 231 34.54 -15.02 -5.77
C LEU A 231 33.04 -14.90 -5.56
N GLN A 232 32.27 -16.02 -5.58
CA GLN A 232 30.84 -16.03 -5.30
C GLN A 232 30.62 -15.52 -3.87
N ASN A 233 29.54 -14.76 -3.64
CA ASN A 233 29.17 -14.19 -2.34
C ASN A 233 30.10 -13.09 -1.80
N ARG A 234 31.10 -12.63 -2.57
CA ARG A 234 31.98 -11.55 -2.15
C ARG A 234 31.28 -10.19 -2.17
N LEU A 235 30.66 -9.81 -3.30
CA LEU A 235 30.00 -8.51 -3.48
C LEU A 235 28.57 -8.52 -2.97
N ILE A 236 27.83 -9.58 -3.27
CA ILE A 236 26.45 -9.78 -2.86
C ILE A 236 26.24 -11.26 -2.53
N ASP A 237 25.51 -11.54 -1.48
CA ASP A 237 25.08 -12.88 -1.09
C ASP A 237 23.60 -12.90 -0.74
N LYS A 238 23.06 -14.06 -0.41
CA LYS A 238 21.65 -14.23 -0.04
C LYS A 238 21.25 -13.35 1.16
N ARG A 239 22.11 -13.20 2.18
CA ARG A 239 21.84 -12.43 3.39
C ARG A 239 21.74 -10.93 3.09
N ARG A 240 22.78 -10.35 2.46
CA ARG A 240 22.81 -8.92 2.07
C ARG A 240 21.71 -8.57 1.07
N SER A 241 21.48 -9.45 0.10
CA SER A 241 20.38 -9.32 -0.86
C SER A 241 19.02 -9.34 -0.14
N GLY A 242 18.82 -10.24 0.83
CA GLY A 242 17.61 -10.32 1.63
C GLY A 242 17.33 -9.05 2.41
N VAL A 243 18.32 -8.51 3.12
CA VAL A 243 18.20 -7.22 3.85
C VAL A 243 17.91 -6.07 2.89
N SER A 244 18.62 -5.99 1.76
CA SER A 244 18.41 -4.93 0.76
C SER A 244 17.01 -4.99 0.16
N GLN A 245 16.52 -6.17 -0.16
CA GLN A 245 15.15 -6.36 -0.68
C GLN A 245 14.08 -6.02 0.37
N ALA A 246 14.29 -6.41 1.63
CA ALA A 246 13.38 -6.11 2.72
C ALA A 246 13.32 -4.60 3.04
N ALA A 247 14.48 -3.92 2.98
CA ALA A 247 14.55 -2.46 3.14
C ALA A 247 13.82 -1.71 2.01
N LEU A 248 13.96 -2.17 0.76
CA LEU A 248 13.22 -1.61 -0.38
C LEU A 248 11.72 -1.89 -0.27
N ALA A 249 11.33 -3.10 0.14
CA ALA A 249 9.93 -3.45 0.38
C ALA A 249 9.32 -2.57 1.47
N ARG A 250 10.04 -2.30 2.58
CA ARG A 250 9.58 -1.37 3.62
C ARG A 250 9.36 0.05 3.08
N ARG A 251 10.27 0.52 2.21
CA ARG A 251 10.11 1.85 1.58
C ARG A 251 8.92 1.90 0.63
N ALA A 252 8.57 0.79 -0.03
CA ALA A 252 7.45 0.71 -0.96
C ALA A 252 6.08 0.75 -0.27
N VAL A 253 6.00 0.45 1.02
CA VAL A 253 4.75 0.52 1.79
C VAL A 253 4.22 1.96 1.89
N GLU A 254 5.10 2.95 2.05
CA GLU A 254 4.67 4.34 2.22
C GLU A 254 3.90 4.89 1.02
N PRO A 255 4.41 4.79 -0.23
CA PRO A 255 3.63 5.15 -1.41
C PRO A 255 2.34 4.33 -1.57
N SER A 256 2.36 3.04 -1.21
CA SER A 256 1.17 2.18 -1.26
C SER A 256 0.07 2.66 -0.30
N VAL A 257 0.43 3.06 0.93
CA VAL A 257 -0.50 3.64 1.91
C VAL A 257 -1.06 4.98 1.39
N GLN A 258 -0.22 5.82 0.80
CA GLN A 258 -0.65 7.10 0.23
C GLN A 258 -1.64 6.91 -0.92
N ALA A 259 -1.41 5.92 -1.81
CA ALA A 259 -2.35 5.61 -2.90
C ALA A 259 -3.71 5.18 -2.36
N GLN A 260 -3.74 4.30 -1.36
CA GLN A 260 -4.98 3.86 -0.71
C GLN A 260 -5.70 5.03 -0.02
N LEU A 261 -4.96 5.91 0.66
CA LEU A 261 -5.54 7.09 1.31
C LEU A 261 -6.25 8.01 0.30
N LEU A 262 -5.62 8.29 -0.85
CA LEU A 262 -6.24 9.10 -1.91
C LEU A 262 -7.54 8.47 -2.40
N ASP A 263 -7.58 7.14 -2.58
CA ASP A 263 -8.80 6.42 -2.96
C ASP A 263 -9.88 6.50 -1.89
N PHE A 264 -9.54 6.33 -0.61
CA PHE A 264 -10.52 6.42 0.49
C PHE A 264 -11.12 7.82 0.61
N VAL A 265 -10.30 8.86 0.47
CA VAL A 265 -10.78 10.26 0.51
C VAL A 265 -11.65 10.57 -0.70
N ARG A 266 -11.31 10.08 -1.88
CA ARG A 266 -12.12 10.20 -3.09
C ARG A 266 -13.51 9.57 -2.90
N GLU A 267 -13.56 8.32 -2.42
CA GLU A 267 -14.81 7.61 -2.17
C GLU A 267 -15.66 8.29 -1.09
N ALA A 268 -15.03 8.72 0.01
CA ALA A 268 -15.70 9.46 1.08
C ALA A 268 -16.34 10.76 0.55
N SER A 269 -15.61 11.50 -0.30
CA SER A 269 -16.10 12.74 -0.91
C SER A 269 -17.30 12.49 -1.82
N GLN A 270 -17.27 11.45 -2.65
CA GLN A 270 -18.39 11.07 -3.51
C GLN A 270 -19.63 10.68 -2.70
N HIS A 271 -19.47 9.90 -1.61
CA HIS A 271 -20.57 9.53 -0.74
C HIS A 271 -21.15 10.72 0.03
N TYR A 272 -20.31 11.68 0.44
CA TYR A 272 -20.76 12.91 1.08
C TYR A 272 -21.64 13.75 0.13
N TRP A 273 -21.18 14.01 -1.08
CA TRP A 273 -21.94 14.81 -2.05
C TRP A 273 -23.21 14.12 -2.53
N TYR A 274 -23.19 12.79 -2.63
CA TYR A 274 -24.40 12.03 -2.91
C TYR A 274 -25.43 12.12 -1.77
N TRP A 275 -24.97 12.13 -0.51
CA TRP A 275 -25.85 12.32 0.66
C TRP A 275 -26.47 13.72 0.65
N VAL A 276 -25.70 14.76 0.37
CA VAL A 276 -26.21 16.15 0.22
C VAL A 276 -27.26 16.22 -0.88
N ALA A 277 -27.01 15.63 -2.06
CA ALA A 277 -27.94 15.59 -3.16
C ALA A 277 -29.28 14.92 -2.79
N THR A 278 -29.21 13.77 -2.14
CA THR A 278 -30.44 13.04 -1.72
C THR A 278 -31.24 13.81 -0.67
N GLY A 279 -30.59 14.59 0.19
CA GLY A 279 -31.24 15.49 1.12
C GLY A 279 -32.03 16.58 0.42
N GLN A 280 -31.40 17.28 -0.55
CA GLN A 280 -32.06 18.33 -1.33
C GLN A 280 -33.20 17.76 -2.21
N ALA A 281 -33.01 16.57 -2.77
CA ALA A 281 -34.05 15.89 -3.53
C ALA A 281 -35.28 15.56 -2.67
N LEU A 282 -35.07 15.17 -1.42
CA LEU A 282 -36.17 14.96 -0.47
C LEU A 282 -36.94 16.26 -0.22
N GLU A 283 -36.26 17.38 0.01
CA GLU A 283 -36.93 18.69 0.21
C GLU A 283 -37.74 19.10 -1.02
N THR A 284 -37.21 18.87 -2.23
CA THR A 284 -37.95 19.10 -3.48
C THR A 284 -39.27 18.29 -3.54
N GLN A 285 -39.21 16.99 -3.14
CA GLN A 285 -40.42 16.16 -3.12
C GLN A 285 -41.44 16.58 -2.03
N ARG A 286 -40.94 17.02 -0.87
CA ARG A 286 -41.77 17.54 0.22
C ARG A 286 -42.48 18.83 -0.21
N GLU A 287 -41.80 19.73 -0.89
CA GLU A 287 -42.39 20.97 -1.40
C GLU A 287 -43.50 20.70 -2.42
N LEU A 288 -43.28 19.74 -3.36
CA LEU A 288 -44.35 19.32 -4.25
C LEU A 288 -45.58 18.77 -3.53
N LEU A 289 -45.36 17.95 -2.51
CA LEU A 289 -46.47 17.41 -1.70
C LEU A 289 -47.22 18.55 -0.98
N ARG A 290 -46.48 19.48 -0.37
CA ARG A 290 -47.05 20.66 0.30
C ARG A 290 -47.92 21.47 -0.63
N LEU A 291 -47.47 21.77 -1.85
CA LEU A 291 -48.25 22.51 -2.85
C LEU A 291 -49.58 21.82 -3.21
N ALA A 292 -49.59 20.48 -3.31
CA ALA A 292 -50.84 19.74 -3.57
C ALA A 292 -51.79 19.73 -2.37
N GLN A 293 -51.25 19.64 -1.15
CA GLN A 293 -52.06 19.67 0.09
C GLN A 293 -52.68 21.04 0.34
N GLU A 294 -51.96 22.12 0.13
CA GLU A 294 -52.48 23.48 0.29
C GLU A 294 -53.66 23.79 -0.63
N ARG A 295 -53.73 23.19 -1.82
CA ARG A 295 -54.81 23.37 -2.74
C ARG A 295 -56.11 22.64 -2.42
N VAL A 296 -56.07 21.68 -1.47
CA VAL A 296 -57.28 20.88 -1.14
C VAL A 296 -58.47 21.76 -0.84
N GLN A 297 -58.32 22.77 0.02
CA GLN A 297 -59.40 23.66 0.41
C GLN A 297 -59.91 24.53 -0.74
N GLN A 298 -59.01 25.07 -1.57
CA GLN A 298 -59.39 25.88 -2.75
C GLN A 298 -60.18 25.06 -3.77
N ILE A 299 -59.75 23.84 -4.05
CA ILE A 299 -60.46 22.93 -4.96
C ILE A 299 -61.80 22.56 -4.40
N GLU A 300 -61.93 22.27 -3.10
CA GLU A 300 -63.20 21.94 -2.47
C GLU A 300 -64.22 23.08 -2.56
N LEU A 301 -63.77 24.31 -2.29
CA LEU A 301 -64.63 25.51 -2.42
C LEU A 301 -65.07 25.73 -3.88
N ARG A 302 -64.17 25.60 -4.87
CA ARG A 302 -64.50 25.78 -6.29
C ARG A 302 -65.39 24.66 -6.85
N VAL A 303 -65.31 23.45 -6.31
CA VAL A 303 -66.23 22.35 -6.64
C VAL A 303 -67.63 22.61 -6.05
N GLN A 304 -67.69 23.15 -4.82
CA GLN A 304 -68.97 23.50 -4.20
C GLN A 304 -69.69 24.68 -4.89
N SER A 305 -68.94 25.68 -5.39
CA SER A 305 -69.47 26.79 -6.18
C SER A 305 -69.85 26.41 -7.61
N GLY A 306 -69.46 25.23 -8.05
CA GLY A 306 -69.72 24.79 -9.43
C GLY A 306 -68.67 25.26 -10.46
N ASP A 307 -67.59 25.93 -10.04
CA ASP A 307 -66.53 26.42 -10.90
C ASP A 307 -65.56 25.31 -11.37
N LEU A 308 -65.51 24.20 -10.63
CA LEU A 308 -64.76 23.01 -10.97
C LEU A 308 -65.60 21.73 -10.92
N GLU A 309 -65.31 20.80 -11.80
CA GLU A 309 -65.96 19.49 -11.79
C GLU A 309 -65.51 18.65 -10.59
N ARG A 310 -66.37 17.74 -10.14
CA ARG A 310 -66.08 16.82 -9.00
C ARG A 310 -64.84 15.95 -9.23
N ILE A 311 -64.50 15.71 -10.47
CA ILE A 311 -63.32 14.95 -10.85
C ILE A 311 -62.03 15.63 -10.37
N ALA A 312 -61.97 16.98 -10.36
CA ALA A 312 -60.80 17.74 -9.92
C ALA A 312 -60.36 17.40 -8.45
N ARG A 313 -61.36 17.14 -7.55
CA ARG A 313 -61.08 16.71 -6.20
C ARG A 313 -60.43 15.34 -6.16
N ILE A 314 -60.94 14.38 -6.95
CA ILE A 314 -60.41 13.02 -7.02
C ILE A 314 -59.01 13.02 -7.59
N ASP A 315 -58.76 13.81 -8.64
CA ASP A 315 -57.46 13.95 -9.27
C ASP A 315 -56.44 14.56 -8.31
N ASN A 316 -56.80 15.57 -7.52
CA ASN A 316 -55.89 16.14 -6.53
C ASN A 316 -55.57 15.12 -5.39
N GLN A 317 -56.56 14.34 -4.93
CA GLN A 317 -56.33 13.28 -3.94
C GLN A 317 -55.38 12.19 -4.48
N ARG A 318 -55.59 11.77 -5.75
CA ARG A 318 -54.69 10.82 -6.44
C ARG A 318 -53.28 11.37 -6.54
N LEU A 319 -53.14 12.68 -6.89
CA LEU A 319 -51.86 13.35 -6.97
C LEU A 319 -51.15 13.40 -5.63
N ILE A 320 -51.85 13.72 -4.53
CA ILE A 320 -51.30 13.72 -3.17
C ILE A 320 -50.75 12.33 -2.84
N ALA A 321 -51.53 11.25 -3.04
CA ALA A 321 -51.07 9.88 -2.77
C ALA A 321 -49.83 9.51 -3.60
N ALA A 322 -49.75 9.94 -4.89
CA ALA A 322 -48.56 9.73 -5.72
C ALA A 322 -47.33 10.49 -5.21
N ARG A 323 -47.53 11.75 -4.75
CA ARG A 323 -46.44 12.59 -4.19
C ARG A 323 -45.99 12.07 -2.82
N GLU A 324 -46.87 11.56 -1.96
CA GLU A 324 -46.52 10.89 -0.71
C GLU A 324 -45.62 9.67 -0.97
N THR A 325 -45.97 8.88 -2.00
CA THR A 325 -45.11 7.75 -2.40
C THR A 325 -43.70 8.23 -2.80
N LYS A 326 -43.58 9.34 -3.56
CA LYS A 326 -42.30 9.93 -3.93
C LYS A 326 -41.51 10.44 -2.73
N VAL A 327 -42.14 11.01 -1.75
CA VAL A 327 -41.50 11.43 -0.49
C VAL A 327 -40.93 10.21 0.25
N ILE A 328 -41.70 9.11 0.35
CA ILE A 328 -41.23 7.86 0.98
C ILE A 328 -40.02 7.30 0.23
N GLU A 329 -40.07 7.27 -1.10
CA GLU A 329 -38.92 6.85 -1.92
C GLU A 329 -37.68 7.73 -1.70
N ALA A 330 -37.84 9.06 -1.65
CA ALA A 330 -36.76 10.00 -1.39
C ALA A 330 -36.19 9.88 0.03
N GLN A 331 -37.05 9.69 1.05
CA GLN A 331 -36.62 9.39 2.43
C GLN A 331 -35.74 8.13 2.48
N ARG A 332 -36.17 7.06 1.79
CA ARG A 332 -35.41 5.82 1.73
C ARG A 332 -34.07 6.01 1.04
N LYS A 333 -33.98 6.83 -0.03
CA LYS A 333 -32.72 7.17 -0.72
C LYS A 333 -31.77 7.92 0.20
N LEU A 334 -32.28 8.92 0.94
CA LEU A 334 -31.48 9.68 1.92
C LEU A 334 -30.93 8.75 3.02
N GLN A 335 -31.77 7.89 3.58
CA GLN A 335 -31.34 6.92 4.60
C GLN A 335 -30.26 5.99 4.06
N MET A 336 -30.39 5.51 2.83
CA MET A 336 -29.39 4.66 2.19
C MET A 336 -28.06 5.40 1.97
N ALA A 337 -28.12 6.68 1.56
CA ALA A 337 -26.95 7.52 1.41
C ALA A 337 -26.25 7.77 2.76
N ALA A 338 -27.01 8.06 3.83
CA ALA A 338 -26.49 8.23 5.18
C ALA A 338 -25.81 6.94 5.70
N ILE A 339 -26.39 5.76 5.46
CA ILE A 339 -25.80 4.47 5.82
C ILE A 339 -24.47 4.25 5.08
N LYS A 340 -24.40 4.59 3.78
CA LYS A 340 -23.14 4.47 3.04
C LYS A 340 -22.09 5.46 3.54
N LEU A 341 -22.48 6.70 3.83
CA LEU A 341 -21.57 7.72 4.36
C LEU A 341 -21.05 7.35 5.75
N SER A 342 -21.84 6.65 6.59
CA SER A 342 -21.41 6.21 7.93
C SER A 342 -20.24 5.23 7.92
N LEU A 343 -19.91 4.63 6.78
CA LEU A 343 -18.68 3.83 6.65
C LEU A 343 -17.43 4.68 6.76
N PHE A 344 -17.49 5.95 6.34
CA PHE A 344 -16.39 6.91 6.33
C PHE A 344 -16.47 7.90 7.52
N LEU A 345 -17.67 8.22 7.98
CA LEU A 345 -17.89 9.08 9.14
C LEU A 345 -17.95 8.22 10.41
N ARG A 346 -17.00 8.42 11.32
CA ARG A 346 -16.84 7.57 12.50
C ARG A 346 -16.65 8.39 13.77
N THR A 347 -17.03 7.78 14.89
CA THR A 347 -16.69 8.29 16.21
C THR A 347 -15.19 8.11 16.48
N PRO A 348 -14.61 8.84 17.47
CA PRO A 348 -13.22 8.61 17.90
C PRO A 348 -12.92 7.15 18.32
N ASP A 349 -13.94 6.42 18.75
CA ASP A 349 -13.85 4.99 19.11
C ASP A 349 -13.91 4.06 17.87
N GLY A 350 -13.96 4.63 16.65
CA GLY A 350 -13.97 3.90 15.39
C GLY A 350 -15.33 3.28 15.02
N GLN A 351 -16.42 3.61 15.70
CA GLN A 351 -17.76 3.11 15.36
C GLN A 351 -18.38 3.95 14.24
N PRO A 352 -19.15 3.34 13.30
CA PRO A 352 -19.87 4.07 12.28
C PRO A 352 -20.84 5.08 12.90
N LEU A 353 -20.77 6.34 12.47
CA LEU A 353 -21.69 7.40 12.89
C LEU A 353 -22.67 7.68 11.77
N LEU A 354 -23.95 7.36 11.99
CA LEU A 354 -25.01 7.65 11.02
C LEU A 354 -25.36 9.15 11.10
N PRO A 355 -25.13 9.94 10.04
CA PRO A 355 -25.45 11.37 10.06
C PRO A 355 -26.96 11.57 10.07
N ASP A 356 -27.45 12.42 10.99
CA ASP A 356 -28.84 12.83 11.03
C ASP A 356 -29.17 13.84 9.91
N ALA A 357 -30.42 13.87 9.47
CA ALA A 357 -30.86 14.79 8.43
C ALA A 357 -30.72 16.28 8.84
N SER A 358 -30.70 16.60 10.13
CA SER A 358 -30.47 17.96 10.62
C SER A 358 -29.06 18.49 10.36
N LEU A 359 -28.09 17.58 10.13
CA LEU A 359 -26.70 17.92 9.81
C LEU A 359 -26.50 18.22 8.32
N LEU A 360 -27.55 18.10 7.49
CA LEU A 360 -27.45 18.40 6.05
C LEU A 360 -27.06 19.87 5.83
N PRO A 361 -26.05 20.15 4.96
CA PRO A 361 -25.75 21.51 4.55
C PRO A 361 -26.93 22.10 3.76
N GLY A 362 -27.07 23.42 3.81
CA GLY A 362 -28.16 24.13 3.12
C GLY A 362 -28.14 24.04 1.61
N GLY A 363 -27.03 23.56 1.03
CA GLY A 363 -26.88 23.43 -0.41
C GLY A 363 -25.45 23.04 -0.80
N PHE A 364 -25.23 22.94 -2.09
CA PHE A 364 -23.90 22.81 -2.65
C PHE A 364 -23.18 24.17 -2.66
N PRO A 365 -21.85 24.19 -2.50
CA PRO A 365 -21.05 25.39 -2.77
C PRO A 365 -21.17 25.82 -4.24
N GLU A 366 -20.78 27.05 -4.56
CA GLU A 366 -20.78 27.51 -5.95
C GLU A 366 -19.69 26.75 -6.74
N PRO A 367 -20.03 26.11 -7.88
CA PRO A 367 -19.06 25.41 -8.70
C PRO A 367 -18.07 26.38 -9.31
N ALA A 368 -16.78 26.10 -9.18
CA ALA A 368 -15.74 26.86 -9.86
C ALA A 368 -15.36 26.17 -11.18
N PRO A 369 -15.27 26.91 -12.31
CA PRO A 369 -14.79 26.31 -13.55
C PRO A 369 -13.36 25.79 -13.38
N PRO A 370 -12.98 24.67 -14.03
CA PRO A 370 -11.60 24.20 -13.98
C PRO A 370 -10.67 25.25 -14.58
N ASP A 371 -9.46 25.36 -14.00
CA ASP A 371 -8.43 26.26 -14.48
C ASP A 371 -8.03 25.81 -15.92
N PRO A 372 -7.95 26.71 -16.90
CA PRO A 372 -7.58 26.37 -18.27
C PRO A 372 -6.08 26.05 -18.44
N ASP A 373 -5.41 25.52 -17.42
CA ASP A 373 -4.01 25.12 -17.52
C ASP A 373 -3.84 24.02 -18.61
N PRO A 374 -2.75 24.05 -19.39
CA PRO A 374 -2.58 23.04 -20.43
C PRO A 374 -2.61 21.63 -19.83
N MET A 375 -3.55 20.81 -20.23
CA MET A 375 -3.73 19.39 -19.86
C MET A 375 -2.39 18.64 -19.76
N GLN A 376 -1.46 18.94 -20.66
CA GLN A 376 -0.15 18.32 -20.67
C GLN A 376 0.68 18.62 -19.41
N ARG A 377 0.50 19.80 -18.82
CA ARG A 377 1.19 20.18 -17.58
C ARG A 377 0.65 19.42 -16.38
N GLU A 378 -0.65 19.24 -16.33
CA GLU A 378 -1.34 18.48 -15.28
C GLU A 378 -1.01 16.99 -15.33
N ILE A 379 -0.96 16.40 -16.55
CA ILE A 379 -0.50 15.01 -16.71
C ILE A 379 0.94 14.86 -16.18
N GLN A 380 1.85 15.79 -16.52
CA GLN A 380 3.23 15.73 -16.03
C GLN A 380 3.30 15.90 -14.50
N ALA A 381 2.50 16.79 -13.93
CA ALA A 381 2.40 16.96 -12.49
C ALA A 381 1.88 15.68 -11.81
N ALA A 382 0.82 15.08 -12.34
CA ALA A 382 0.28 13.81 -11.85
C ALA A 382 1.32 12.68 -11.91
N LEU A 383 2.00 12.52 -13.05
CA LEU A 383 3.07 11.51 -13.20
C LEU A 383 4.22 11.69 -12.21
N ALA A 384 4.50 12.93 -11.79
CA ALA A 384 5.52 13.22 -10.79
C ALA A 384 5.03 13.00 -9.35
N ALA A 385 3.74 13.18 -9.08
CA ALA A 385 3.15 13.15 -7.73
C ALA A 385 2.57 11.77 -7.35
N ARG A 386 2.15 10.96 -8.32
CA ARG A 386 1.41 9.71 -8.06
C ARG A 386 2.26 8.67 -7.33
N PRO A 387 1.81 8.22 -6.15
CA PRO A 387 2.57 7.30 -5.31
C PRO A 387 2.74 5.91 -5.94
N GLU A 388 1.85 5.45 -6.80
CA GLU A 388 1.92 4.14 -7.45
C GLU A 388 3.18 4.00 -8.35
N LEU A 389 3.63 5.10 -8.95
CA LEU A 389 4.86 5.10 -9.76
C LEU A 389 6.11 5.03 -8.88
N VAL A 390 6.07 5.64 -7.70
CA VAL A 390 7.14 5.55 -6.70
C VAL A 390 7.25 4.11 -6.19
N GLU A 391 6.12 3.48 -5.83
CA GLU A 391 6.06 2.08 -5.41
C GLU A 391 6.65 1.16 -6.49
N LEU A 392 6.19 1.28 -7.74
CA LEU A 392 6.71 0.47 -8.85
C LEU A 392 8.21 0.68 -9.07
N SER A 393 8.72 1.89 -8.90
CA SER A 393 10.15 2.16 -9.01
C SER A 393 10.97 1.42 -7.96
N LEU A 394 10.46 1.32 -6.72
CA LEU A 394 11.09 0.58 -5.63
C LEU A 394 11.02 -0.94 -5.86
N LEU A 395 9.91 -1.45 -6.41
CA LEU A 395 9.78 -2.86 -6.81
C LEU A 395 10.75 -3.23 -7.95
N VAL A 396 10.99 -2.32 -8.91
CA VAL A 396 12.02 -2.51 -9.96
C VAL A 396 13.41 -2.56 -9.35
N GLN A 397 13.72 -1.70 -8.37
CA GLN A 397 15.01 -1.75 -7.66
C GLN A 397 15.15 -3.07 -6.89
N GLN A 398 14.11 -3.53 -6.21
CA GLN A 398 14.11 -4.82 -5.51
C GLN A 398 14.39 -5.99 -6.46
N ALA A 399 13.73 -6.03 -7.61
CA ALA A 399 13.97 -7.06 -8.64
C ALA A 399 15.38 -6.95 -9.26
N SER A 400 15.96 -5.76 -9.31
CA SER A 400 17.34 -5.57 -9.75
C SER A 400 18.37 -6.14 -8.75
N VAL A 401 18.10 -6.02 -7.45
CA VAL A 401 18.89 -6.66 -6.38
C VAL A 401 18.79 -8.18 -6.49
N GLU A 402 17.59 -8.71 -6.74
CA GLU A 402 17.35 -10.15 -6.95
C GLU A 402 18.15 -10.66 -8.17
N LEU A 403 18.15 -9.90 -9.28
CA LEU A 403 18.94 -10.25 -10.47
C LEU A 403 20.44 -10.26 -10.17
N ALA A 404 20.95 -9.24 -9.49
CA ALA A 404 22.37 -9.16 -9.13
C ALA A 404 22.80 -10.35 -8.25
N GLN A 405 21.96 -10.75 -7.31
CA GLN A 405 22.19 -11.93 -6.49
C GLN A 405 22.16 -13.23 -7.31
N ALA A 406 21.21 -13.34 -8.28
CA ALA A 406 21.14 -14.49 -9.17
C ALA A 406 22.36 -14.58 -10.10
N GLU A 407 22.85 -13.47 -10.61
CA GLU A 407 24.06 -13.40 -11.45
C GLU A 407 25.32 -13.78 -10.65
N ASN A 408 25.38 -13.43 -9.36
CA ASN A 408 26.45 -13.85 -8.46
C ASN A 408 26.55 -15.38 -8.36
N LEU A 409 25.45 -16.13 -8.49
CA LEU A 409 25.47 -17.60 -8.48
C LEU A 409 26.15 -18.24 -9.70
N LEU A 410 26.46 -17.47 -10.76
CA LEU A 410 27.25 -17.97 -11.91
C LEU A 410 28.73 -18.11 -11.57
N TRP A 411 29.22 -17.37 -10.57
CA TRP A 411 30.61 -17.44 -10.17
C TRP A 411 30.91 -18.76 -9.45
N PRO A 412 32.11 -19.33 -9.60
CA PRO A 412 32.55 -20.42 -8.75
C PRO A 412 32.59 -19.99 -7.30
N LYS A 413 32.16 -20.88 -6.40
CA LYS A 413 32.33 -20.68 -4.98
C LYS A 413 33.75 -21.05 -4.56
N PHE A 414 34.49 -20.09 -4.08
CA PHE A 414 35.81 -20.28 -3.45
C PHE A 414 35.80 -19.51 -2.14
N ASP A 415 35.97 -20.25 -1.03
CA ASP A 415 36.01 -19.69 0.32
C ASP A 415 37.41 -19.94 0.90
N ALA A 416 38.11 -18.89 1.29
CA ALA A 416 39.33 -18.99 2.07
C ALA A 416 38.95 -19.12 3.55
N VAL A 417 39.57 -20.07 4.22
CA VAL A 417 39.36 -20.31 5.66
C VAL A 417 40.70 -20.29 6.37
N LEU A 418 40.74 -19.60 7.49
CA LEU A 418 41.84 -19.63 8.45
C LEU A 418 41.29 -19.98 9.80
N GLU A 419 41.74 -21.08 10.40
CA GLU A 419 41.30 -21.54 11.74
C GLU A 419 42.53 -21.79 12.61
N ALA A 420 42.53 -21.26 13.81
CA ALA A 420 43.50 -21.54 14.85
C ALA A 420 42.78 -22.34 15.95
N SER A 421 43.41 -23.42 16.39
CA SER A 421 42.91 -24.19 17.49
C SER A 421 44.01 -24.51 18.52
N GLN A 422 43.58 -24.66 19.76
CA GLN A 422 44.45 -24.93 20.90
C GLN A 422 43.85 -26.03 21.79
N ASP A 423 44.51 -27.17 21.85
CA ASP A 423 44.24 -28.19 22.87
C ASP A 423 44.76 -27.76 24.24
N VAL A 424 43.97 -28.02 25.29
CA VAL A 424 44.28 -27.64 26.68
C VAL A 424 44.37 -28.87 27.59
N GLY A 425 45.35 -28.87 28.49
CA GLY A 425 45.57 -29.94 29.46
C GLY A 425 46.47 -31.06 28.94
N GLU A 426 46.58 -32.15 29.74
CA GLU A 426 47.44 -33.29 29.42
C GLU A 426 46.97 -34.02 28.15
N ALA A 427 47.92 -34.49 27.36
CA ALA A 427 47.67 -35.27 26.16
C ALA A 427 46.98 -36.59 26.50
N THR A 428 45.89 -36.89 25.77
CA THR A 428 45.11 -38.13 25.96
C THR A 428 45.70 -39.33 25.18
N ILE A 429 46.51 -39.05 24.18
CA ILE A 429 47.21 -40.05 23.38
C ILE A 429 48.64 -39.57 23.06
N GLU A 430 49.55 -40.53 22.93
CA GLU A 430 50.98 -40.29 22.70
C GLU A 430 51.26 -39.48 21.41
N LYS A 431 50.42 -39.61 20.40
CA LYS A 431 50.54 -38.85 19.11
C LYS A 431 50.26 -37.35 19.22
N ARG A 432 49.56 -36.88 20.26
CA ARG A 432 49.23 -35.47 20.51
C ARG A 432 50.25 -34.71 21.36
N THR A 433 51.39 -35.31 21.65
CA THR A 433 52.43 -34.67 22.43
C THR A 433 53.28 -33.65 21.64
N LYS A 434 53.10 -33.56 20.30
CA LYS A 434 53.99 -32.74 19.42
C LYS A 434 53.67 -31.24 19.43
N SER A 435 52.41 -30.85 19.31
CA SER A 435 51.99 -29.45 19.40
C SER A 435 50.52 -29.38 19.81
N PRO A 436 50.18 -28.66 20.88
CA PRO A 436 48.78 -28.42 21.27
C PRO A 436 48.12 -27.30 20.42
N PHE A 437 48.94 -26.48 19.74
CA PHE A 437 48.45 -25.41 18.86
C PHE A 437 48.50 -25.88 17.39
N GLN A 438 47.38 -25.63 16.68
CA GLN A 438 47.22 -25.92 15.28
C GLN A 438 46.74 -24.66 14.56
N LEU A 439 47.33 -24.37 13.39
CA LEU A 439 46.85 -23.33 12.50
C LEU A 439 46.57 -23.98 11.15
N GLU A 440 45.31 -23.93 10.74
CA GLU A 440 44.86 -24.43 9.45
C GLU A 440 44.52 -23.27 8.53
N ALA A 441 45.07 -23.29 7.33
CA ALA A 441 44.68 -22.35 6.28
C ALA A 441 44.34 -23.16 5.02
N GLY A 442 43.14 -22.91 4.50
CA GLY A 442 42.61 -23.68 3.38
C GLY A 442 41.79 -22.83 2.42
N VAL A 443 41.59 -23.38 1.23
CA VAL A 443 40.66 -22.83 0.24
C VAL A 443 39.69 -23.94 -0.18
N TYR A 444 38.44 -23.71 0.00
CA TYR A 444 37.37 -24.63 -0.43
C TYR A 444 36.78 -24.14 -1.73
N GLY A 445 36.72 -25.02 -2.75
CA GLY A 445 36.21 -24.70 -4.07
C GLY A 445 35.03 -25.60 -4.45
N GLU A 446 33.94 -25.00 -4.95
CA GLU A 446 32.79 -25.70 -5.49
C GLU A 446 32.33 -25.05 -6.80
N VAL A 447 32.20 -25.85 -7.84
CA VAL A 447 31.76 -25.37 -9.17
C VAL A 447 30.65 -26.26 -9.70
N PRO A 448 29.39 -25.81 -9.68
CA PRO A 448 28.29 -26.55 -10.33
C PRO A 448 28.48 -26.48 -11.86
N LEU A 449 28.74 -27.62 -12.49
CA LEU A 449 29.06 -27.69 -13.93
C LEU A 449 27.88 -27.21 -14.80
N GLN A 450 26.64 -27.63 -14.49
CA GLN A 450 25.47 -27.31 -15.30
C GLN A 450 24.89 -25.92 -15.04
N ARG A 451 25.12 -25.34 -13.88
CA ARG A 451 24.65 -23.99 -13.46
C ARG A 451 23.16 -23.74 -13.71
N ARG A 452 22.32 -24.79 -13.68
CA ARG A 452 20.89 -24.70 -14.00
C ARG A 452 20.14 -23.81 -13.02
N GLU A 453 20.46 -23.88 -11.73
CA GLU A 453 19.87 -23.03 -10.69
C GLU A 453 20.14 -21.54 -10.96
N ALA A 454 21.40 -21.16 -11.20
CA ALA A 454 21.78 -19.78 -11.49
C ALA A 454 21.08 -19.26 -12.76
N ARG A 455 21.10 -20.04 -13.83
CA ARG A 455 20.42 -19.66 -15.10
C ARG A 455 18.92 -19.49 -14.94
N GLY A 456 18.27 -20.42 -14.24
CA GLY A 456 16.82 -20.35 -13.98
C GLY A 456 16.45 -19.13 -13.13
N LYS A 457 17.22 -18.82 -12.08
CA LYS A 457 17.00 -17.60 -11.25
C LYS A 457 17.22 -16.32 -12.04
N ILE A 458 18.23 -16.26 -12.90
CA ILE A 458 18.49 -15.11 -13.78
C ILE A 458 17.33 -14.90 -14.75
N GLU A 459 16.87 -15.97 -15.40
CA GLU A 459 15.74 -15.90 -16.33
C GLU A 459 14.47 -15.42 -15.62
N ALA A 460 14.16 -15.98 -14.46
CA ALA A 460 13.02 -15.55 -13.63
C ALA A 460 13.12 -14.08 -13.22
N ALA A 461 14.29 -13.63 -12.73
CA ALA A 461 14.50 -12.24 -12.31
C ALA A 461 14.42 -11.25 -13.50
N ARG A 462 14.96 -11.64 -14.67
CA ARG A 462 14.82 -10.83 -15.90
C ARG A 462 13.37 -10.77 -16.37
N GLY A 463 12.64 -11.87 -16.32
CA GLY A 463 11.21 -11.92 -16.60
C GLY A 463 10.42 -10.98 -15.68
N LYS A 464 10.69 -11.02 -14.37
CA LYS A 464 10.08 -10.13 -13.37
C LYS A 464 10.39 -8.66 -13.64
N LEU A 465 11.64 -8.32 -13.98
CA LEU A 465 12.00 -6.95 -14.36
C LEU A 465 11.27 -6.47 -15.62
N ALA A 466 11.17 -7.31 -16.64
CA ALA A 466 10.42 -6.99 -17.85
C ALA A 466 8.92 -6.78 -17.54
N GLN A 467 8.33 -7.64 -16.73
CA GLN A 467 6.95 -7.51 -16.26
C GLN A 467 6.71 -6.20 -15.51
N LEU A 468 7.59 -5.85 -14.55
CA LEU A 468 7.45 -4.61 -13.76
C LEU A 468 7.61 -3.36 -14.63
N ARG A 469 8.50 -3.38 -15.62
CA ARG A 469 8.68 -2.26 -16.57
C ARG A 469 7.44 -2.08 -17.44
N ALA A 470 6.88 -3.17 -17.98
CA ALA A 470 5.63 -3.12 -18.75
C ALA A 470 4.44 -2.64 -17.87
N LYS A 471 4.37 -3.12 -16.62
CA LYS A 471 3.36 -2.65 -15.66
C LYS A 471 3.51 -1.15 -15.36
N ARG A 472 4.74 -0.67 -15.18
CA ARG A 472 5.01 0.75 -14.97
C ARG A 472 4.54 1.60 -16.15
N GLN A 473 4.88 1.21 -17.37
CA GLN A 473 4.42 1.91 -18.58
C GLN A 473 2.90 1.95 -18.65
N PHE A 474 2.22 0.82 -18.41
CA PHE A 474 0.76 0.80 -18.38
C PHE A 474 0.17 1.71 -17.30
N VAL A 475 0.80 1.81 -16.11
CA VAL A 475 0.33 2.70 -15.03
C VAL A 475 0.56 4.16 -15.41
N GLU A 476 1.66 4.50 -16.08
CA GLU A 476 1.91 5.85 -16.63
C GLU A 476 0.80 6.23 -17.64
N ASP A 477 0.47 5.35 -18.58
CA ASP A 477 -0.61 5.54 -19.55
C ASP A 477 -1.99 5.66 -18.86
N LYS A 478 -2.23 4.81 -17.85
CA LYS A 478 -3.47 4.84 -17.05
C LYS A 478 -3.64 6.16 -16.30
N ILE A 479 -2.58 6.68 -15.68
CA ILE A 479 -2.62 7.97 -14.97
C ILE A 479 -2.95 9.09 -15.96
N ALA A 480 -2.29 9.12 -17.12
CA ALA A 480 -2.59 10.11 -18.15
C ALA A 480 -4.05 10.05 -18.61
N ALA A 481 -4.59 8.85 -18.83
CA ALA A 481 -5.98 8.64 -19.17
C ALA A 481 -6.94 9.06 -18.04
N GLN A 482 -6.63 8.75 -16.78
CA GLN A 482 -7.43 9.16 -15.63
C GLN A 482 -7.52 10.68 -15.48
N VAL A 483 -6.40 11.40 -15.68
CA VAL A 483 -6.39 12.87 -15.63
C VAL A 483 -7.26 13.45 -16.75
N GLN A 484 -7.12 12.93 -17.98
CA GLN A 484 -7.93 13.38 -19.13
C GLN A 484 -9.42 13.11 -18.93
N ASP A 485 -9.77 11.92 -18.46
CA ASP A 485 -11.16 11.53 -18.21
C ASP A 485 -11.79 12.38 -17.10
N ALA A 486 -11.10 12.55 -15.97
CA ALA A 486 -11.58 13.34 -14.85
C ALA A 486 -11.74 14.84 -15.22
N PHE A 487 -10.83 15.40 -16.01
CA PHE A 487 -10.93 16.77 -16.50
C PHE A 487 -12.14 16.92 -17.45
N SER A 488 -12.29 16.00 -18.42
CA SER A 488 -13.42 16.00 -19.36
C SER A 488 -14.76 15.86 -18.64
N ALA A 489 -14.82 15.00 -17.60
CA ALA A 489 -16.00 14.85 -16.77
C ALA A 489 -16.34 16.15 -16.02
N LEU A 490 -15.33 16.83 -15.47
CA LEU A 490 -15.48 18.09 -14.75
C LEU A 490 -15.98 19.21 -15.70
N GLU A 491 -15.40 19.33 -16.89
CA GLU A 491 -15.82 20.29 -17.91
C GLU A 491 -17.29 20.04 -18.35
N ALA A 492 -17.63 18.77 -18.61
CA ALA A 492 -19.00 18.39 -18.96
C ALA A 492 -20.00 18.69 -17.83
N ALA A 493 -19.60 18.47 -16.55
CA ALA A 493 -20.44 18.73 -15.39
C ALA A 493 -20.75 20.24 -15.24
N VAL A 494 -19.75 21.14 -15.47
CA VAL A 494 -19.97 22.59 -15.49
C VAL A 494 -21.00 22.95 -16.55
N GLY A 495 -20.85 22.43 -17.79
CA GLY A 495 -21.81 22.67 -18.85
C GLY A 495 -23.22 22.16 -18.52
N LYS A 496 -23.35 21.02 -17.84
CA LYS A 496 -24.65 20.50 -17.38
C LYS A 496 -25.29 21.40 -16.33
N ILE A 497 -24.53 21.91 -15.37
CA ILE A 497 -25.03 22.81 -14.32
C ILE A 497 -25.63 24.07 -14.96
N ASP A 498 -24.96 24.69 -15.91
CA ASP A 498 -25.47 25.90 -16.61
C ASP A 498 -26.78 25.63 -17.32
N ARG A 499 -26.90 24.50 -18.02
CA ARG A 499 -28.12 24.11 -18.70
C ARG A 499 -29.25 23.74 -17.77
N ALA A 500 -28.94 22.98 -16.69
CA ALA A 500 -29.91 22.61 -15.68
C ALA A 500 -30.45 23.85 -14.93
N ARG A 501 -29.58 24.82 -14.61
CA ARG A 501 -29.98 26.11 -14.02
C ARG A 501 -30.89 26.89 -14.92
N THR A 502 -30.55 27.03 -16.20
CA THR A 502 -31.39 27.70 -17.21
C THR A 502 -32.76 27.01 -17.35
N ASN A 503 -32.77 25.65 -17.39
CA ASN A 503 -34.01 24.89 -17.47
C ASN A 503 -34.90 25.11 -16.22
N LEU A 504 -34.30 25.14 -15.03
CA LEU A 504 -35.02 25.42 -13.79
C LEU A 504 -35.62 26.82 -13.78
N GLU A 505 -34.89 27.85 -14.22
CA GLU A 505 -35.38 29.22 -14.29
C GLU A 505 -36.57 29.36 -15.25
N LEU A 506 -36.48 28.76 -16.44
CA LEU A 506 -37.56 28.76 -17.43
C LEU A 506 -38.78 27.96 -16.93
N SER A 507 -38.55 26.82 -16.27
CA SER A 507 -39.64 26.03 -15.67
C SER A 507 -40.36 26.78 -14.56
N ARG A 508 -39.66 27.55 -13.73
CA ARG A 508 -40.24 28.41 -12.69
C ARG A 508 -41.07 29.56 -13.31
N GLN A 509 -40.59 30.16 -14.39
CA GLN A 509 -41.35 31.19 -15.12
C GLN A 509 -42.64 30.60 -15.72
N ALA A 510 -42.56 29.42 -16.36
CA ALA A 510 -43.70 28.72 -16.89
C ALA A 510 -44.73 28.33 -15.81
N GLN A 511 -44.25 27.86 -14.66
CA GLN A 511 -45.11 27.55 -13.50
C GLN A 511 -45.84 28.80 -12.97
N ALA A 512 -45.14 29.95 -12.86
CA ALA A 512 -45.77 31.21 -12.42
C ALA A 512 -46.88 31.68 -13.36
N LEU A 513 -46.64 31.62 -14.68
CA LEU A 513 -47.65 31.94 -15.68
C LEU A 513 -48.84 30.94 -15.66
N GLY A 514 -48.53 29.63 -15.54
CA GLY A 514 -49.54 28.58 -15.44
C GLY A 514 -50.42 28.72 -14.21
N ARG A 515 -49.83 29.16 -13.07
CA ARG A 515 -50.58 29.47 -11.87
C ARG A 515 -51.50 30.66 -12.01
N GLN A 516 -51.03 31.74 -12.65
CA GLN A 516 -51.88 32.92 -12.97
C GLN A 516 -53.05 32.53 -13.87
N ALA A 517 -52.83 31.73 -14.90
CA ALA A 517 -53.89 31.24 -15.78
C ALA A 517 -54.90 30.34 -15.04
N PHE A 518 -54.43 29.47 -14.11
CA PHE A 518 -55.31 28.64 -13.28
C PHE A 518 -56.16 29.49 -12.32
N ASP A 519 -55.55 30.50 -11.70
CA ASP A 519 -56.24 31.40 -10.78
C ASP A 519 -57.27 32.26 -11.51
N ALA A 520 -57.01 32.64 -12.78
CA ALA A 520 -57.94 33.34 -13.64
C ALA A 520 -59.07 32.45 -14.22
N GLY A 521 -58.94 31.13 -14.11
CA GLY A 521 -59.87 30.17 -14.71
C GLY A 521 -59.60 29.81 -16.16
N ASP A 522 -58.47 30.29 -16.74
CA ASP A 522 -58.11 30.07 -18.14
C ASP A 522 -57.31 28.76 -18.34
N ALA A 523 -56.83 28.12 -17.25
CA ALA A 523 -56.11 26.85 -17.30
C ALA A 523 -56.74 25.82 -16.36
N ASP A 524 -56.67 24.55 -16.74
CA ASP A 524 -57.09 23.41 -15.93
C ASP A 524 -56.05 23.01 -14.87
N LEU A 525 -56.49 22.36 -13.81
CA LEU A 525 -55.67 21.82 -12.75
C LEU A 525 -54.58 20.87 -13.28
N ILE A 526 -54.87 20.12 -14.36
CA ILE A 526 -53.90 19.20 -14.99
C ILE A 526 -52.71 19.98 -15.55
N VAL A 527 -52.98 21.12 -16.20
CA VAL A 527 -51.94 21.98 -16.77
C VAL A 527 -51.06 22.56 -15.68
N LEU A 528 -51.63 23.03 -14.57
CA LEU A 528 -50.85 23.51 -13.42
C LEU A 528 -49.98 22.41 -12.82
N ASN A 529 -50.52 21.21 -12.68
CA ASN A 529 -49.72 20.05 -12.17
C ASN A 529 -48.55 19.68 -13.08
N ILE A 530 -48.71 19.79 -14.38
CA ILE A 530 -47.60 19.56 -15.37
C ILE A 530 -46.50 20.58 -15.14
N TYR A 531 -46.82 21.88 -14.99
CA TYR A 531 -45.76 22.90 -14.74
C TYR A 531 -45.09 22.73 -13.39
N GLU A 532 -45.82 22.35 -12.33
CA GLU A 532 -45.22 22.06 -11.04
C GLU A 532 -44.27 20.84 -11.08
N GLN A 533 -44.70 19.78 -11.77
CA GLN A 533 -43.85 18.61 -11.97
C GLN A 533 -42.59 18.97 -12.78
N ALA A 534 -42.73 19.80 -13.82
CA ALA A 534 -41.61 20.27 -14.65
C ALA A 534 -40.58 21.05 -13.80
N VAL A 535 -41.03 21.91 -12.87
CA VAL A 535 -40.11 22.62 -11.95
C VAL A 535 -39.37 21.64 -11.05
N ALA A 536 -40.08 20.66 -10.47
CA ALA A 536 -39.44 19.69 -9.61
C ALA A 536 -38.44 18.79 -10.36
N ASP A 537 -38.79 18.37 -11.57
CA ASP A 537 -37.89 17.58 -12.42
C ASP A 537 -36.65 18.40 -12.82
N ALA A 538 -36.82 19.69 -13.14
CA ALA A 538 -35.71 20.60 -13.42
C ALA A 538 -34.85 20.86 -12.16
N GLN A 539 -35.47 20.96 -10.98
CA GLN A 539 -34.76 21.11 -9.71
C GLN A 539 -33.92 19.87 -9.39
N LEU A 540 -34.49 18.68 -9.57
CA LEU A 540 -33.75 17.41 -9.39
C LEU A 540 -32.59 17.29 -10.38
N GLN A 541 -32.80 17.64 -11.66
CA GLN A 541 -31.72 17.66 -12.65
C GLN A 541 -30.59 18.62 -12.27
N TRP A 542 -30.93 19.78 -11.69
CA TRP A 542 -29.92 20.74 -11.23
C TRP A 542 -29.14 20.21 -10.01
N ILE A 543 -29.83 19.56 -9.05
CA ILE A 543 -29.20 18.90 -7.89
C ILE A 543 -28.27 17.78 -8.37
N ASP A 544 -28.71 16.92 -9.28
CA ASP A 544 -27.92 15.82 -9.84
C ASP A 544 -26.68 16.34 -10.58
N ALA A 545 -26.82 17.42 -11.38
CA ALA A 545 -25.70 18.05 -12.07
C ALA A 545 -24.65 18.61 -11.09
N GLN A 546 -25.07 19.21 -9.98
CA GLN A 546 -24.16 19.66 -8.93
C GLN A 546 -23.45 18.49 -8.25
N ALA A 547 -24.18 17.41 -7.93
CA ALA A 547 -23.57 16.22 -7.34
C ALA A 547 -22.55 15.57 -8.28
N GLU A 548 -22.85 15.48 -9.59
CA GLU A 548 -21.91 15.00 -10.60
C GLU A 548 -20.64 15.88 -10.66
N TYR A 549 -20.79 17.21 -10.57
CA TYR A 549 -19.64 18.12 -10.55
C TYR A 549 -18.72 17.86 -9.36
N PHE A 550 -19.26 17.79 -8.15
CA PHE A 550 -18.43 17.56 -6.95
C PHE A 550 -17.85 16.16 -6.89
N ALA A 551 -18.53 15.15 -7.45
CA ALA A 551 -17.97 13.82 -7.65
C ALA A 551 -16.81 13.84 -8.65
N ALA A 552 -16.97 14.50 -9.80
CA ALA A 552 -15.91 14.67 -10.79
C ALA A 552 -14.74 15.49 -10.24
N GLN A 553 -14.99 16.49 -9.41
CA GLN A 553 -13.93 17.24 -8.71
C GLN A 553 -13.14 16.37 -7.75
N ALA A 554 -13.79 15.43 -7.03
CA ALA A 554 -13.10 14.48 -6.17
C ALA A 554 -12.23 13.51 -6.99
N ASP A 555 -12.75 13.01 -8.13
CA ASP A 555 -11.98 12.16 -9.05
C ASP A 555 -10.78 12.91 -9.65
N TYR A 556 -10.96 14.16 -10.03
CA TYR A 556 -9.90 15.00 -10.58
C TYR A 556 -8.78 15.29 -9.57
N ARG A 557 -9.13 15.66 -8.34
CA ARG A 557 -8.15 15.84 -7.25
C ARG A 557 -7.38 14.55 -6.95
N ALA A 558 -8.07 13.41 -6.92
CA ALA A 558 -7.43 12.11 -6.73
C ALA A 558 -6.53 11.76 -7.93
N ALA A 559 -6.94 12.06 -9.18
CA ALA A 559 -6.12 11.84 -10.37
C ALA A 559 -4.81 12.64 -10.34
N LEU A 560 -4.83 13.85 -9.81
CA LEU A 560 -3.66 14.71 -9.62
C LEU A 560 -2.86 14.38 -8.34
N ALA A 561 -3.30 13.43 -7.53
CA ALA A 561 -2.74 13.12 -6.20
C ALA A 561 -2.74 14.33 -5.23
N ILE A 562 -3.75 15.19 -5.32
CA ILE A 562 -3.92 16.34 -4.43
C ILE A 562 -4.68 15.89 -3.19
N ASP A 563 -4.04 16.05 -2.02
CA ASP A 563 -4.67 15.78 -0.73
C ASP A 563 -5.62 16.94 -0.37
N PRO A 564 -6.93 16.67 -0.14
CA PRO A 564 -7.90 17.72 0.18
C PRO A 564 -7.65 18.43 1.51
N LEU A 565 -6.93 17.81 2.45
CA LEU A 565 -6.55 18.46 3.72
C LEU A 565 -5.26 19.28 3.60
N ALA A 566 -4.44 19.06 2.57
CA ALA A 566 -3.20 19.79 2.34
C ALA A 566 -3.39 21.11 1.58
N THR A 567 -4.59 21.40 1.09
CA THR A 567 -4.89 22.66 0.39
C THR A 567 -5.33 23.71 1.40
N PRO A 568 -4.69 24.90 1.38
CA PRO A 568 -5.09 26.02 2.22
C PRO A 568 -6.50 26.52 1.91
#